data_a8a9c58b6ab2dbcc02480fc6d0b6acc5
#
_entry.id   a8a9c58b6ab2dbcc02480fc6d0b6acc5
#
_cell.length_a   1.000
_cell.length_b   1.000
_cell.length_c   1.000
_cell.angle_alpha   90.00
_cell.angle_beta   90.00
_cell.angle_gamma   90.00
#
_symmetry.space_group_name_H-M   'P 1'
#
loop_
_entity.id
_entity.type
_entity.pdbx_description
1 polymer ?
#
loop_
_entity_poly.entity_id
_entity_poly.type
_entity_poly.pdbx_seq_one_letter_code
_entity_poly.pdbx_strand_id
1 'polypeptide(L)'
;DTNDEPFIFHLEFQQDLSQTPMNIRMLGYSVRLWEEYGLPICGTVIYLKPVADAGYDGKFVGRCPIGDKQEVLTFHYKEIKLWELSGAELLKRGLV
;
A
#
# COMPACT_ATOMS: atom_id res chain seq x y z
N ASP A 1 -0.55 -17.06 10.99
CA ASP A 1 0.68 -17.46 10.36
C ASP A 1 1.53 -18.30 11.30
N THR A 2 2.09 -19.36 10.77
CA THR A 2 2.91 -20.28 11.54
C THR A 2 4.31 -19.77 11.85
N ASN A 3 4.76 -18.72 11.17
CA ASN A 3 6.13 -18.23 11.32
C ASN A 3 6.33 -17.38 12.54
N ASP A 4 5.29 -16.75 13.04
CA ASP A 4 5.36 -15.86 14.18
C ASP A 4 6.43 -14.75 14.02
N GLU A 5 6.78 -14.41 12.78
CA GLU A 5 7.71 -13.34 12.52
C GLU A 5 7.03 -12.00 12.73
N PRO A 6 7.62 -11.12 13.54
CA PRO A 6 7.00 -9.83 13.79
C PRO A 6 7.03 -8.94 12.55
N PHE A 7 5.99 -8.16 12.38
CA PHE A 7 5.90 -7.17 11.32
C PHE A 7 5.01 -6.02 11.78
N ILE A 8 5.04 -4.92 11.03
CA ILE A 8 4.18 -3.77 11.30
C ILE A 8 3.10 -3.73 10.23
N PHE A 9 1.86 -3.63 10.67
CA PHE A 9 0.71 -3.43 9.79
C PHE A 9 0.43 -1.94 9.72
N HIS A 10 0.59 -1.34 8.54
CA HIS A 10 0.30 0.07 8.32
C HIS A 10 -0.98 0.19 7.50
N LEU A 11 -1.97 0.86 8.06
CA LEU A 11 -3.27 1.04 7.43
C LEU A 11 -3.49 2.52 7.14
N GLU A 12 -3.82 2.82 5.89
CA GLU A 12 -4.07 4.19 5.42
C GLU A 12 -5.47 4.26 4.84
N PHE A 13 -6.27 5.25 5.28
CA PHE A 13 -7.58 5.51 4.69
C PHE A 13 -7.48 6.72 3.79
N GLN A 14 -8.03 6.63 2.59
CA GLN A 14 -7.96 7.71 1.62
C GLN A 14 -9.33 7.98 1.05
N GLN A 15 -9.82 9.21 1.24
CA GLN A 15 -11.14 9.63 0.76
C GLN A 15 -11.07 10.37 -0.56
N ASP A 16 -10.05 11.20 -0.73
CA ASP A 16 -9.86 12.00 -1.93
C ASP A 16 -8.54 11.65 -2.59
N LEU A 17 -8.31 12.18 -3.78
CA LEU A 17 -7.05 11.97 -4.49
C LEU A 17 -5.90 12.59 -3.69
N SER A 18 -4.85 11.81 -3.48
CA SER A 18 -3.67 12.28 -2.76
C SER A 18 -2.84 13.20 -3.65
N GLN A 19 -2.31 14.30 -3.08
CA GLN A 19 -1.42 15.19 -3.79
C GLN A 19 -0.11 14.52 -4.15
N THR A 20 0.44 13.75 -3.21
CA THR A 20 1.57 12.86 -3.50
C THR A 20 1.00 11.56 -4.04
N PRO A 21 1.53 11.02 -5.14
CA PRO A 21 1.06 9.72 -5.64
C PRO A 21 1.06 8.67 -4.53
N MET A 22 -0.06 7.93 -4.40
CA MET A 22 -0.25 7.03 -3.27
C MET A 22 0.80 5.94 -3.20
N ASN A 23 1.25 5.43 -4.36
CA ASN A 23 2.28 4.40 -4.38
C ASN A 23 3.62 4.90 -3.81
N ILE A 24 4.00 6.14 -4.12
CA ILE A 24 5.22 6.75 -3.58
C ILE A 24 5.03 7.05 -2.09
N ARG A 25 3.85 7.51 -1.72
CA ARG A 25 3.54 7.83 -0.33
C ARG A 25 3.62 6.58 0.57
N MET A 26 3.06 5.46 0.10
CA MET A 26 3.12 4.19 0.83
C MET A 26 4.55 3.68 0.93
N LEU A 27 5.34 3.81 -0.14
CA LEU A 27 6.76 3.46 -0.11
C LEU A 27 7.49 4.29 0.95
N GLY A 28 7.27 5.60 0.95
CA GLY A 28 7.93 6.49 1.91
C GLY A 28 7.62 6.14 3.36
N TYR A 29 6.36 5.87 3.68
CA TYR A 29 5.96 5.44 5.02
C TYR A 29 6.63 4.12 5.40
N SER A 30 6.64 3.16 4.48
CA SER A 30 7.22 1.85 4.75
C SER A 30 8.71 1.92 5.04
N VAL A 31 9.44 2.73 4.28
CA VAL A 31 10.88 2.91 4.49
C VAL A 31 11.15 3.54 5.84
N ARG A 32 10.43 4.62 6.19
CA ARG A 32 10.62 5.30 7.46
C ARG A 32 10.31 4.40 8.66
N LEU A 33 9.23 3.65 8.57
CA LEU A 33 8.86 2.74 9.64
C LEU A 33 9.85 1.59 9.77
N TRP A 34 10.33 1.08 8.66
CA TRP A 34 11.33 0.01 8.67
C TRP A 34 12.65 0.49 9.28
N GLU A 35 13.08 1.71 8.94
CA GLU A 35 14.27 2.30 9.54
C GLU A 35 14.13 2.45 11.06
N GLU A 36 12.97 2.91 11.50
CA GLU A 36 12.74 3.18 12.92
C GLU A 36 12.62 1.91 13.76
N TYR A 37 11.90 0.91 13.25
CA TYR A 37 11.55 -0.27 14.03
C TYR A 37 12.31 -1.53 13.64
N GLY A 38 13.00 -1.53 12.51
CA GLY A 38 13.74 -2.69 12.05
C GLY A 38 12.85 -3.88 11.67
N LEU A 39 11.58 -3.65 11.35
CA LEU A 39 10.63 -4.71 11.03
C LEU A 39 10.03 -4.50 9.64
N PRO A 40 9.68 -5.59 8.95
CA PRO A 40 8.96 -5.48 7.68
C PRO A 40 7.62 -4.76 7.85
N ILE A 41 7.23 -3.99 6.85
CA ILE A 41 6.00 -3.22 6.88
C ILE A 41 5.03 -3.81 5.85
N CYS A 42 3.84 -4.19 6.33
CA CYS A 42 2.75 -4.63 5.47
C CYS A 42 1.74 -3.49 5.36
N GLY A 43 1.78 -2.76 4.25
CA GLY A 43 0.93 -1.60 4.05
C GLY A 43 -0.35 -1.92 3.29
N THR A 44 -1.44 -1.30 3.69
CA THR A 44 -2.73 -1.41 3.02
C THR A 44 -3.36 -0.03 2.95
N VAL A 45 -3.83 0.34 1.76
CA VAL A 45 -4.63 1.55 1.55
C VAL A 45 -6.08 1.13 1.38
N ILE A 46 -6.97 1.78 2.11
CA ILE A 46 -8.41 1.61 1.93
C ILE A 46 -8.92 2.88 1.27
N TYR A 47 -9.36 2.76 0.02
CA TYR A 47 -9.99 3.86 -0.70
C TYR A 47 -11.46 3.89 -0.35
N LEU A 48 -11.93 5.03 0.16
CA LEU A 48 -13.33 5.18 0.58
C LEU A 48 -14.24 5.60 -0.56
N LYS A 49 -13.67 6.26 -1.59
CA LYS A 49 -14.41 6.73 -2.77
C LYS A 49 -13.59 6.48 -4.03
N PRO A 50 -14.24 6.20 -5.18
CA PRO A 50 -13.52 5.94 -6.43
C PRO A 50 -12.55 7.05 -6.84
N VAL A 51 -12.85 8.32 -6.54
CA VAL A 51 -11.99 9.44 -6.89
C VAL A 51 -10.60 9.35 -6.25
N ALA A 52 -10.48 8.64 -5.13
CA ALA A 52 -9.20 8.50 -4.42
C ALA A 52 -8.24 7.53 -5.14
N ASP A 53 -8.76 6.68 -6.01
CA ASP A 53 -7.97 5.66 -6.69
C ASP A 53 -7.40 6.22 -8.00
N ALA A 54 -6.08 6.39 -8.05
CA ALA A 54 -5.37 6.88 -9.24
C ALA A 54 -4.87 5.77 -10.16
N GLY A 55 -5.17 4.50 -9.83
CA GLY A 55 -4.84 3.38 -10.71
C GLY A 55 -3.44 2.83 -10.58
N TYR A 56 -2.80 2.97 -9.43
CA TYR A 56 -1.43 2.43 -9.24
C TYR A 56 -1.41 0.92 -8.98
N ASP A 57 -2.54 0.31 -8.67
CA ASP A 57 -2.69 -1.13 -8.48
C ASP A 57 -1.76 -1.70 -7.41
N GLY A 58 -1.52 -0.93 -6.34
CA GLY A 58 -0.71 -1.39 -5.22
C GLY A 58 0.77 -1.59 -5.54
N LYS A 59 1.31 -0.80 -6.46
CA LYS A 59 2.65 -1.05 -6.97
C LYS A 59 3.40 0.23 -7.30
N PHE A 60 4.69 0.24 -6.98
CA PHE A 60 5.61 1.26 -7.46
C PHE A 60 6.85 0.57 -8.04
N VAL A 61 7.24 0.97 -9.24
CA VAL A 61 8.45 0.45 -9.89
C VAL A 61 9.34 1.62 -10.26
N GLY A 62 10.53 1.63 -9.71
CA GLY A 62 11.57 2.59 -10.07
C GLY A 62 12.56 1.95 -11.00
N ARG A 63 12.92 2.64 -12.09
CA ARG A 63 13.88 2.14 -13.07
C ARG A 63 15.02 3.11 -13.24
N CYS A 64 16.21 2.55 -13.50
CA CYS A 64 17.35 3.37 -13.89
C CYS A 64 17.09 3.95 -15.29
N PRO A 65 17.18 5.27 -15.49
CA PRO A 65 16.86 5.87 -16.79
C PRO A 65 17.95 5.68 -17.85
N ILE A 66 19.09 5.13 -17.47
CA ILE A 66 20.23 4.93 -18.37
C ILE A 66 20.56 3.44 -18.48
N GLY A 67 21.31 3.09 -19.52
CA GLY A 67 21.70 1.70 -19.76
C GLY A 67 20.53 0.85 -20.22
N ASP A 68 20.36 -0.32 -19.61
CA ASP A 68 19.32 -1.28 -19.94
C ASP A 68 17.98 -0.98 -19.28
N LYS A 69 17.86 0.14 -18.59
CA LYS A 69 16.64 0.55 -17.85
C LYS A 69 16.21 -0.49 -16.81
N GLN A 70 17.19 -1.04 -16.12
CA GLN A 70 16.96 -2.05 -15.10
C GLN A 70 16.06 -1.53 -13.98
N GLU A 71 15.21 -2.40 -13.46
CA GLU A 71 14.46 -2.09 -12.23
C GLU A 71 15.42 -1.96 -11.06
N VAL A 72 15.37 -0.83 -10.38
CA VAL A 72 16.20 -0.59 -9.20
C VAL A 72 15.41 -0.73 -7.91
N LEU A 73 14.07 -0.68 -8.01
CA LEU A 73 13.19 -0.81 -6.85
C LEU A 73 11.82 -1.26 -7.32
N THR A 74 11.27 -2.28 -6.65
CA THR A 74 9.88 -2.68 -6.83
C THR A 74 9.26 -2.78 -5.44
N PHE A 75 8.14 -2.09 -5.25
CA PHE A 75 7.44 -2.03 -3.99
C PHE A 75 5.98 -2.40 -4.19
N HIS A 76 5.44 -3.23 -3.28
CA HIS A 76 4.05 -3.67 -3.30
C HIS A 76 3.36 -3.30 -1.99
N TYR A 77 2.10 -2.92 -2.10
CA TYR A 77 1.21 -2.71 -0.98
C TYR A 77 -0.18 -3.18 -1.38
N LYS A 78 -1.07 -3.35 -0.42
CA LYS A 78 -2.43 -3.80 -0.72
C LYS A 78 -3.36 -2.61 -0.90
N GLU A 79 -4.33 -2.77 -1.78
CA GLU A 79 -5.40 -1.79 -1.98
C GLU A 79 -6.74 -2.46 -1.75
N ILE A 80 -7.60 -1.81 -0.99
CA ILE A 80 -8.99 -2.21 -0.79
C ILE A 80 -9.85 -1.07 -1.30
N LYS A 81 -10.71 -1.38 -2.27
CA LYS A 81 -11.67 -0.44 -2.83
C LYS A 81 -13.01 -0.73 -2.19
N LEU A 82 -13.40 0.14 -1.27
CA LEU A 82 -14.54 -0.14 -0.38
C LEU A 82 -15.83 -0.36 -1.17
N TRP A 83 -16.02 0.36 -2.26
CA TRP A 83 -17.24 0.26 -3.09
C TRP A 83 -17.35 -1.06 -3.84
N GLU A 84 -16.27 -1.83 -3.93
CA GLU A 84 -16.27 -3.14 -4.59
C GLU A 84 -16.63 -4.28 -3.63
N LEU A 85 -16.76 -4.00 -2.34
CA LEU A 85 -16.99 -5.03 -1.34
C LEU A 85 -18.44 -5.04 -0.91
N SER A 86 -19.03 -6.24 -0.77
CA SER A 86 -20.35 -6.42 -0.15
C SER A 86 -20.25 -6.24 1.36
N GLY A 87 -21.42 -6.11 2.03
CA GLY A 87 -21.45 -6.08 3.48
C GLY A 87 -20.84 -7.32 4.12
N ALA A 88 -21.09 -8.49 3.51
CA ALA A 88 -20.50 -9.74 3.99
C ALA A 88 -18.97 -9.75 3.87
N GLU A 89 -18.45 -9.21 2.77
CA GLU A 89 -17.01 -9.08 2.58
C GLU A 89 -16.39 -8.16 3.63
N LEU A 90 -17.05 -7.05 3.94
CA LEU A 90 -16.58 -6.10 4.94
C LEU A 90 -16.51 -6.73 6.32
N LEU A 91 -17.54 -7.50 6.70
CA LEU A 91 -17.56 -8.24 7.96
C LEU A 91 -16.43 -9.25 8.03
N LYS A 92 -16.24 -10.00 6.95
CA LYS A 92 -15.21 -11.03 6.88
C LYS A 92 -13.81 -10.46 7.06
N ARG A 93 -13.60 -9.23 6.57
CA ARG A 93 -12.31 -8.53 6.68
C ARG A 93 -12.17 -7.75 7.97
N GLY A 94 -13.21 -7.70 8.80
CA GLY A 94 -13.18 -6.96 10.05
C GLY A 94 -13.23 -5.45 9.87
N LEU A 95 -13.81 -4.95 8.78
CA LEU A 95 -13.90 -3.52 8.50
C LEU A 95 -15.20 -2.89 8.98
N VAL A 96 -16.12 -3.67 9.45
CA VAL A 96 -17.37 -3.20 10.06
C VAL A 96 -17.68 -4.00 11.31
#